data_75ec237b4a206097e39744cd95b91b5f
#
_entry.id   75ec237b4a206097e39744cd95b91b5f
#
_cell.length_a   1.000
_cell.length_b   1.000
_cell.length_c   1.000
_cell.angle_alpha   90.00
_cell.angle_beta   90.00
_cell.angle_gamma   90.00
#
_symmetry.space_group_name_H-M   'P 1'
#
loop_
_entity.id
_entity.type
_entity.pdbx_description
1 polymer ?
#
loop_
_entity_poly.entity_id
_entity_poly.type
_entity_poly.pdbx_seq_one_letter_code
_entity_poly.pdbx_strand_id
1 'polypeptide(L)'
;GLNITPDVFDVVTEETPELNEGQVLIKQTAMSLDPAMKGWMSPDTESYIPPVELGSTMRSTGVGEVVGSLNDNIPVGTRLMGMTGWAEYLVSDGRGMQVVPDSISDEAVLCVLSLPGMTAYHGLMNVGKPKAGETLFVTGAAGSVGVIVGQIAKAEGLRVVGCAGSDEKCRWLESELGFDQAINYHSDNLSAELAAAMPDGIDVFFENTGGPVQLLAYERMNTFGRIVVCGLIADYSSAQPAPGPSWLRMIKKRLTIQGFAMPDHWDKSAEL
;
A
#
# COMPACT_ATOMS: atom_id res chain seq x y z
N GLY A 1 8.10 7.76 19.12
CA GLY A 1 8.09 7.40 17.72
C GLY A 1 9.06 8.25 16.91
N LEU A 2 9.73 7.67 15.92
CA LEU A 2 10.61 8.40 15.01
C LEU A 2 9.79 9.40 14.18
N ASN A 3 9.98 10.70 14.40
CA ASN A 3 9.59 11.70 13.42
C ASN A 3 10.64 11.68 12.31
N ILE A 4 10.21 11.37 11.10
CA ILE A 4 11.06 11.45 9.92
C ILE A 4 11.04 12.90 9.46
N THR A 5 12.20 13.53 9.49
CA THR A 5 12.42 14.91 9.04
C THR A 5 13.47 14.88 7.93
N PRO A 6 13.58 15.91 7.07
CA PRO A 6 14.55 15.92 5.97
C PRO A 6 16.01 15.73 6.41
N ASP A 7 16.35 16.08 7.65
CA ASP A 7 17.69 15.98 8.23
C ASP A 7 18.13 14.53 8.54
N VAL A 8 17.24 13.53 8.41
CA VAL A 8 17.65 12.13 8.51
C VAL A 8 18.20 11.57 7.19
N PHE A 9 18.19 12.37 6.12
CA PHE A 9 18.69 12.01 4.80
C PHE A 9 19.82 12.94 4.37
N ASP A 10 20.88 12.34 3.84
CA ASP A 10 21.92 13.06 3.13
C ASP A 10 21.69 12.90 1.62
N VAL A 11 21.57 14.03 0.91
CA VAL A 11 21.56 14.03 -0.55
C VAL A 11 22.99 14.13 -1.03
N VAL A 12 23.48 13.07 -1.66
CA VAL A 12 24.85 12.99 -2.18
C VAL A 12 24.85 13.04 -3.69
N THR A 13 25.90 13.62 -4.25
CA THR A 13 26.16 13.60 -5.70
C THR A 13 27.42 12.79 -5.94
N GLU A 14 27.31 11.77 -6.78
CA GLU A 14 28.38 10.86 -7.14
C GLU A 14 28.55 10.85 -8.66
N GLU A 15 29.74 10.53 -9.13
CA GLU A 15 29.98 10.29 -10.56
C GLU A 15 29.29 8.97 -10.95
N THR A 16 28.63 8.97 -12.12
CA THR A 16 28.02 7.75 -12.65
C THR A 16 29.11 6.72 -12.91
N PRO A 17 29.02 5.51 -12.32
CA PRO A 17 30.05 4.50 -12.51
C PRO A 17 30.12 4.04 -13.98
N GLU A 18 31.31 3.64 -14.41
CA GLU A 18 31.48 2.97 -15.72
C GLU A 18 30.76 1.61 -15.69
N LEU A 19 30.11 1.28 -16.80
CA LEU A 19 29.45 -0.03 -16.96
C LEU A 19 30.47 -1.14 -17.19
N ASN A 20 30.23 -2.27 -16.53
CA ASN A 20 30.89 -3.53 -16.86
C ASN A 20 30.06 -4.35 -17.85
N GLU A 21 30.66 -5.37 -18.46
CA GLU A 21 29.95 -6.31 -19.33
C GLU A 21 28.73 -6.91 -18.62
N GLY A 22 27.59 -6.94 -19.32
CA GLY A 22 26.30 -7.42 -18.80
C GLY A 22 25.52 -6.39 -17.97
N GLN A 23 26.04 -5.17 -17.78
CA GLN A 23 25.34 -4.11 -17.01
C GLN A 23 24.65 -3.09 -17.89
N VAL A 24 23.68 -2.43 -17.31
CA VAL A 24 22.93 -1.30 -17.88
C VAL A 24 22.92 -0.12 -16.92
N LEU A 25 22.90 1.09 -17.46
CA LEU A 25 22.62 2.32 -16.73
C LEU A 25 21.16 2.71 -16.94
N ILE A 26 20.42 2.79 -15.85
CA ILE A 26 19.01 3.14 -15.83
C ILE A 26 18.87 4.57 -15.28
N LYS A 27 18.22 5.43 -16.05
CA LYS A 27 17.76 6.74 -15.56
C LYS A 27 16.36 6.57 -14.97
N GLN A 28 16.21 6.81 -13.68
CA GLN A 28 14.93 6.69 -13.01
C GLN A 28 13.96 7.80 -13.44
N THR A 29 12.74 7.42 -13.82
CA THR A 29 11.68 8.33 -14.23
C THR A 29 10.65 8.53 -13.12
N ALA A 30 10.40 7.49 -12.32
CA ALA A 30 9.50 7.53 -11.17
C ALA A 30 9.90 6.52 -10.11
N MET A 31 9.55 6.80 -8.86
CA MET A 31 9.71 5.86 -7.74
C MET A 31 8.49 5.88 -6.82
N SER A 32 8.23 4.77 -6.16
CA SER A 32 7.18 4.65 -5.15
C SER A 32 7.64 5.19 -3.80
N LEU A 33 6.74 5.88 -3.10
CA LEU A 33 6.91 6.28 -1.71
C LEU A 33 5.88 5.53 -0.87
N ASP A 34 6.33 4.52 -0.15
CA ASP A 34 5.47 3.59 0.57
C ASP A 34 5.52 3.81 2.09
N PRO A 35 4.39 3.70 2.81
CA PRO A 35 4.37 3.79 4.28
C PRO A 35 5.30 2.80 4.98
N ALA A 36 5.54 1.63 4.36
CA ALA A 36 6.46 0.61 4.84
C ALA A 36 7.90 1.12 4.99
N MET A 37 8.30 2.13 4.21
CA MET A 37 9.64 2.75 4.30
C MET A 37 9.97 3.26 5.69
N LYS A 38 8.94 3.67 6.45
CA LYS A 38 9.15 4.08 7.84
C LYS A 38 9.65 2.94 8.72
N GLY A 39 9.14 1.73 8.52
CA GLY A 39 9.63 0.52 9.17
C GLY A 39 11.08 0.19 8.76
N TRP A 40 11.41 0.41 7.48
CA TRP A 40 12.77 0.15 6.96
C TRP A 40 13.82 1.13 7.50
N MET A 41 13.41 2.29 7.99
CA MET A 41 14.27 3.26 8.69
C MET A 41 14.31 3.04 10.22
N SER A 42 13.55 2.08 10.74
CA SER A 42 13.56 1.71 12.14
C SER A 42 14.71 0.76 12.45
N PRO A 43 15.33 0.82 13.65
CA PRO A 43 16.31 -0.17 14.08
C PRO A 43 15.69 -1.52 14.46
N ASP A 44 14.37 -1.70 14.28
CA ASP A 44 13.65 -2.93 14.58
C ASP A 44 14.06 -4.05 13.63
N THR A 45 14.73 -5.07 14.16
CA THR A 45 15.18 -6.25 13.42
C THR A 45 14.16 -7.40 13.42
N GLU A 46 13.06 -7.28 14.14
CA GLU A 46 11.98 -8.28 14.16
C GLU A 46 10.94 -8.05 13.05
N SER A 47 11.13 -6.99 12.24
CA SER A 47 10.28 -6.71 11.08
C SER A 47 10.46 -7.76 9.98
N TYR A 48 9.43 -7.97 9.17
CA TYR A 48 9.44 -8.87 7.99
C TYR A 48 10.41 -8.43 6.87
N ILE A 49 10.94 -7.21 6.92
CA ILE A 49 12.01 -6.70 6.06
C ILE A 49 13.08 -6.08 6.95
N PRO A 50 14.38 -6.41 6.75
CA PRO A 50 15.45 -5.82 7.55
C PRO A 50 15.54 -4.31 7.33
N PRO A 51 16.02 -3.55 8.34
CA PRO A 51 16.31 -2.12 8.20
C PRO A 51 17.25 -1.82 7.01
N VAL A 52 17.14 -0.61 6.47
CA VAL A 52 18.15 -0.08 5.53
C VAL A 52 19.39 0.32 6.36
N GLU A 53 20.55 -0.09 5.90
CA GLU A 53 21.82 0.24 6.57
C GLU A 53 22.09 1.76 6.50
N LEU A 54 22.61 2.32 7.59
CA LEU A 54 22.99 3.72 7.62
C LEU A 54 24.08 4.02 6.59
N GLY A 55 23.94 5.11 5.86
CA GLY A 55 24.85 5.51 4.79
C GLY A 55 24.62 4.82 3.45
N SER A 56 23.62 3.91 3.35
CA SER A 56 23.23 3.31 2.08
C SER A 56 22.04 4.05 1.44
N THR A 57 21.85 3.86 0.14
CA THR A 57 20.71 4.41 -0.58
C THR A 57 19.39 3.90 -0.02
N MET A 58 18.45 4.80 0.24
CA MET A 58 17.11 4.42 0.71
C MET A 58 16.42 3.51 -0.32
N ARG A 59 15.85 2.43 0.16
CA ARG A 59 15.19 1.41 -0.68
C ARG A 59 13.85 1.94 -1.22
N SER A 60 13.59 1.71 -2.52
CA SER A 60 12.28 1.90 -3.14
C SER A 60 12.11 1.06 -4.41
N THR A 61 10.87 0.79 -4.78
CA THR A 61 10.54 0.33 -6.13
C THR A 61 10.49 1.54 -7.05
N GLY A 62 11.05 1.43 -8.24
CA GLY A 62 11.01 2.49 -9.23
C GLY A 62 10.92 1.97 -10.66
N VAL A 63 10.65 2.89 -11.58
CA VAL A 63 10.66 2.70 -13.02
C VAL A 63 11.71 3.62 -13.61
N GLY A 64 12.41 3.16 -14.64
CA GLY A 64 13.38 3.97 -15.36
C GLY A 64 13.64 3.44 -16.76
N GLU A 65 14.31 4.27 -17.55
CA GLU A 65 14.74 3.95 -18.91
C GLU A 65 16.23 3.63 -18.95
N VAL A 66 16.60 2.60 -19.67
CA VAL A 66 17.99 2.26 -19.93
C VAL A 66 18.61 3.30 -20.86
N VAL A 67 19.56 4.07 -20.36
CA VAL A 67 20.28 5.14 -21.11
C VAL A 67 21.68 4.73 -21.54
N GLY A 68 22.19 3.62 -21.02
CA GLY A 68 23.45 2.99 -21.44
C GLY A 68 23.39 1.47 -21.21
N SER A 69 23.96 0.68 -22.11
CA SER A 69 23.92 -0.77 -21.99
C SER A 69 25.17 -1.43 -22.51
N LEU A 70 25.73 -2.36 -21.72
CA LEU A 70 26.66 -3.40 -22.10
C LEU A 70 26.07 -4.80 -21.90
N ASN A 71 24.73 -4.90 -21.96
CA ASN A 71 23.96 -6.14 -21.86
C ASN A 71 23.15 -6.35 -23.15
N ASP A 72 23.51 -7.40 -23.90
CA ASP A 72 22.92 -7.71 -25.20
C ASP A 72 21.41 -7.99 -25.14
N ASN A 73 20.90 -8.38 -23.97
CA ASN A 73 19.49 -8.71 -23.76
C ASN A 73 18.65 -7.51 -23.33
N ILE A 74 19.27 -6.40 -22.94
CA ILE A 74 18.58 -5.21 -22.42
C ILE A 74 19.12 -3.97 -23.15
N PRO A 75 18.58 -3.65 -24.32
CA PRO A 75 19.06 -2.52 -25.13
C PRO A 75 18.68 -1.16 -24.51
N VAL A 76 19.41 -0.12 -24.91
CA VAL A 76 19.06 1.29 -24.61
C VAL A 76 17.65 1.57 -25.08
N GLY A 77 16.87 2.34 -24.27
CA GLY A 77 15.48 2.64 -24.47
C GLY A 77 14.51 1.62 -23.81
N THR A 78 15.03 0.49 -23.30
CA THR A 78 14.19 -0.45 -22.54
C THR A 78 13.74 0.20 -21.23
N ARG A 79 12.43 0.15 -20.95
CA ARG A 79 11.89 0.56 -19.64
C ARG A 79 11.90 -0.62 -18.68
N LEU A 80 12.42 -0.40 -17.47
CA LEU A 80 12.55 -1.43 -16.43
C LEU A 80 11.93 -0.97 -15.12
N MET A 81 11.23 -1.87 -14.44
CA MET A 81 10.75 -1.70 -13.06
C MET A 81 11.50 -2.66 -12.13
N GLY A 82 11.82 -2.22 -10.93
CA GLY A 82 12.45 -3.04 -9.89
C GLY A 82 12.85 -2.25 -8.67
N MET A 83 13.72 -2.83 -7.85
CA MET A 83 14.29 -2.14 -6.68
C MET A 83 15.38 -1.17 -7.15
N THR A 84 15.02 0.10 -7.29
CA THR A 84 15.92 1.15 -7.81
C THR A 84 16.54 2.01 -6.70
N GLY A 85 15.88 2.12 -5.57
CA GLY A 85 16.28 3.03 -4.49
C GLY A 85 16.00 4.52 -4.81
N TRP A 86 16.37 5.39 -3.89
CA TRP A 86 16.26 6.85 -4.06
C TRP A 86 17.50 7.39 -4.77
N ALA A 87 17.55 7.20 -6.07
CA ALA A 87 18.66 7.63 -6.92
C ALA A 87 18.15 8.07 -8.29
N GLU A 88 18.79 9.05 -8.91
CA GLU A 88 18.46 9.46 -10.29
C GLU A 88 18.92 8.44 -11.32
N TYR A 89 20.02 7.75 -11.03
CA TYR A 89 20.60 6.75 -11.90
C TYR A 89 20.96 5.48 -11.11
N LEU A 90 20.81 4.34 -11.74
CA LEU A 90 21.13 3.03 -11.19
C LEU A 90 21.93 2.20 -12.20
N VAL A 91 23.03 1.60 -11.78
CA VAL A 91 23.71 0.53 -12.52
C VAL A 91 23.13 -0.81 -12.06
N SER A 92 22.70 -1.64 -13.00
CA SER A 92 22.08 -2.94 -12.75
C SER A 92 22.53 -3.99 -13.79
N ASP A 93 22.48 -5.26 -13.42
CA ASP A 93 22.59 -6.37 -14.37
C ASP A 93 21.22 -6.85 -14.91
N GLY A 94 20.15 -6.17 -14.52
CA GLY A 94 18.77 -6.47 -14.89
C GLY A 94 18.11 -7.59 -14.10
N ARG A 95 18.84 -8.29 -13.21
CA ARG A 95 18.24 -9.36 -12.40
C ARG A 95 17.23 -8.80 -11.42
N GLY A 96 16.06 -9.47 -11.34
CA GLY A 96 14.97 -9.02 -10.48
C GLY A 96 14.24 -7.78 -11.00
N MET A 97 14.56 -7.31 -12.21
CA MET A 97 13.82 -6.25 -12.88
C MET A 97 12.86 -6.81 -13.93
N GLN A 98 11.78 -6.10 -14.16
CA GLN A 98 10.74 -6.44 -15.14
C GLN A 98 10.73 -5.40 -16.26
N VAL A 99 10.60 -5.88 -17.50
CA VAL A 99 10.42 -4.99 -18.65
C VAL A 99 9.00 -4.40 -18.61
N VAL A 100 8.91 -3.09 -18.70
CA VAL A 100 7.65 -2.33 -18.73
C VAL A 100 7.31 -2.01 -20.18
N PRO A 101 6.13 -2.43 -20.69
CA PRO A 101 5.65 -2.03 -22.01
C PRO A 101 5.47 -0.52 -22.13
N ASP A 102 5.78 0.07 -23.29
CA ASP A 102 5.66 1.51 -23.54
C ASP A 102 4.20 2.02 -23.43
N SER A 103 3.23 1.13 -23.61
CA SER A 103 1.81 1.45 -23.51
C SER A 103 1.30 1.65 -22.07
N ILE A 104 2.12 1.36 -21.05
CA ILE A 104 1.74 1.46 -19.64
C ILE A 104 2.49 2.63 -19.01
N SER A 105 1.77 3.54 -18.36
CA SER A 105 2.40 4.69 -17.68
C SER A 105 3.16 4.26 -16.42
N ASP A 106 4.12 5.07 -15.97
CA ASP A 106 4.91 4.80 -14.76
C ASP A 106 4.03 4.73 -13.52
N GLU A 107 2.99 5.59 -13.45
CA GLU A 107 2.03 5.58 -12.35
C GLU A 107 1.23 4.26 -12.31
N ALA A 108 0.76 3.78 -13.46
CA ALA A 108 0.04 2.51 -13.53
C ALA A 108 0.92 1.33 -13.13
N VAL A 109 2.20 1.35 -13.56
CA VAL A 109 3.18 0.33 -13.17
C VAL A 109 3.42 0.35 -11.66
N LEU A 110 3.71 1.52 -11.08
CA LEU A 110 4.08 1.63 -9.66
C LEU A 110 2.87 1.51 -8.71
N CYS A 111 1.65 1.82 -9.16
CA CYS A 111 0.46 1.70 -8.33
C CYS A 111 -0.26 0.37 -8.54
N VAL A 112 -0.65 0.04 -9.79
CA VAL A 112 -1.53 -1.10 -10.05
C VAL A 112 -0.75 -2.40 -10.22
N LEU A 113 0.36 -2.37 -10.99
CA LEU A 113 1.13 -3.56 -11.36
C LEU A 113 2.31 -3.84 -10.42
N SER A 114 2.36 -3.20 -9.26
CA SER A 114 3.41 -3.38 -8.27
C SER A 114 2.85 -3.60 -6.86
N LEU A 115 3.65 -3.32 -5.85
CA LEU A 115 3.33 -3.59 -4.44
C LEU A 115 1.93 -3.12 -3.99
N PRO A 116 1.44 -1.90 -4.31
CA PRO A 116 0.12 -1.48 -3.86
C PRO A 116 -1.02 -2.30 -4.47
N GLY A 117 -0.96 -2.59 -5.78
CA GLY A 117 -1.97 -3.41 -6.46
C GLY A 117 -2.02 -4.85 -5.97
N MET A 118 -0.85 -5.48 -5.85
CA MET A 118 -0.72 -6.82 -5.28
C MET A 118 -1.23 -6.88 -3.83
N THR A 119 -0.92 -5.86 -3.02
CA THR A 119 -1.39 -5.72 -1.64
C THR A 119 -2.91 -5.61 -1.59
N ALA A 120 -3.50 -4.78 -2.45
CA ALA A 120 -4.94 -4.59 -2.53
C ALA A 120 -5.65 -5.89 -2.93
N TYR A 121 -5.18 -6.53 -4.01
CA TYR A 121 -5.78 -7.77 -4.52
C TYR A 121 -5.65 -8.91 -3.50
N HIS A 122 -4.43 -9.20 -3.04
CA HIS A 122 -4.20 -10.28 -2.08
C HIS A 122 -4.99 -10.06 -0.78
N GLY A 123 -4.91 -8.85 -0.22
CA GLY A 123 -5.61 -8.53 1.03
C GLY A 123 -7.13 -8.65 0.89
N LEU A 124 -7.71 -8.14 -0.20
CA LEU A 124 -9.15 -8.22 -0.39
C LEU A 124 -9.60 -9.64 -0.78
N MET A 125 -9.01 -10.23 -1.82
CA MET A 125 -9.52 -11.48 -2.39
C MET A 125 -9.10 -12.72 -1.61
N ASN A 126 -7.85 -12.78 -1.14
CA ASN A 126 -7.34 -13.98 -0.48
C ASN A 126 -7.53 -13.97 1.03
N VAL A 127 -7.43 -12.79 1.66
CA VAL A 127 -7.63 -12.63 3.12
C VAL A 127 -9.07 -12.26 3.44
N GLY A 128 -9.60 -11.19 2.82
CA GLY A 128 -10.96 -10.68 3.02
C GLY A 128 -12.05 -11.61 2.51
N LYS A 129 -11.80 -12.30 1.39
CA LYS A 129 -12.73 -13.25 0.75
C LYS A 129 -14.14 -12.68 0.63
N PRO A 130 -14.29 -11.55 -0.07
CA PRO A 130 -15.56 -10.85 -0.18
C PRO A 130 -16.58 -11.67 -0.96
N LYS A 131 -17.86 -11.36 -0.73
CA LYS A 131 -18.99 -11.95 -1.47
C LYS A 131 -19.85 -10.83 -2.02
N ALA A 132 -20.38 -11.00 -3.22
CA ALA A 132 -21.31 -10.04 -3.82
C ALA A 132 -22.46 -9.70 -2.85
N GLY A 133 -22.79 -8.41 -2.76
CA GLY A 133 -23.83 -7.90 -1.87
C GLY A 133 -23.36 -7.59 -0.43
N GLU A 134 -22.13 -7.97 -0.04
CA GLU A 134 -21.56 -7.58 1.25
C GLU A 134 -21.14 -6.11 1.28
N THR A 135 -21.02 -5.56 2.49
CA THR A 135 -20.50 -4.21 2.73
C THR A 135 -19.02 -4.26 3.09
N LEU A 136 -18.20 -3.62 2.25
CA LEU A 136 -16.80 -3.31 2.53
C LEU A 136 -16.66 -1.93 3.15
N PHE A 137 -15.91 -1.84 4.25
CA PHE A 137 -15.37 -0.59 4.75
C PHE A 137 -13.86 -0.56 4.57
N VAL A 138 -13.31 0.53 4.01
CA VAL A 138 -11.86 0.69 3.79
C VAL A 138 -11.37 2.00 4.38
N THR A 139 -10.37 1.93 5.27
CA THR A 139 -9.66 3.10 5.80
C THR A 139 -8.47 3.46 4.92
N GLY A 140 -8.04 4.73 4.93
CA GLY A 140 -7.04 5.21 4.00
C GLY A 140 -7.49 5.04 2.54
N ALA A 141 -8.80 5.18 2.29
CA ALA A 141 -9.44 4.86 1.03
C ALA A 141 -8.88 5.64 -0.18
N ALA A 142 -8.40 6.86 0.05
CA ALA A 142 -7.78 7.70 -0.99
C ALA A 142 -6.25 7.48 -1.14
N GLY A 143 -5.68 6.47 -0.47
CA GLY A 143 -4.29 6.04 -0.65
C GLY A 143 -4.16 5.01 -1.77
N SER A 144 -2.91 4.71 -2.18
CA SER A 144 -2.60 3.81 -3.30
C SER A 144 -3.27 2.43 -3.19
N VAL A 145 -3.23 1.81 -2.02
CA VAL A 145 -3.90 0.52 -1.78
C VAL A 145 -5.43 0.69 -1.70
N GLY A 146 -5.90 1.71 -0.95
CA GLY A 146 -7.32 1.90 -0.69
C GLY A 146 -8.16 2.14 -1.94
N VAL A 147 -7.65 2.93 -2.90
CA VAL A 147 -8.36 3.19 -4.17
C VAL A 147 -8.50 1.92 -5.01
N ILE A 148 -7.51 1.06 -5.00
CA ILE A 148 -7.53 -0.20 -5.74
C ILE A 148 -8.49 -1.20 -5.07
N VAL A 149 -8.41 -1.33 -3.74
CA VAL A 149 -9.33 -2.16 -2.95
C VAL A 149 -10.79 -1.80 -3.24
N GLY A 150 -11.12 -0.50 -3.21
CA GLY A 150 -12.48 -0.05 -3.47
C GLY A 150 -12.97 -0.39 -4.88
N GLN A 151 -12.14 -0.19 -5.90
CA GLN A 151 -12.50 -0.49 -7.28
C GLN A 151 -12.65 -1.99 -7.54
N ILE A 152 -11.76 -2.84 -6.99
CA ILE A 152 -11.91 -4.30 -7.06
C ILE A 152 -13.21 -4.70 -6.37
N ALA A 153 -13.49 -4.18 -5.18
CA ALA A 153 -14.72 -4.50 -4.46
C ALA A 153 -15.98 -4.09 -5.22
N LYS A 154 -15.97 -2.95 -5.91
CA LYS A 154 -17.09 -2.56 -6.80
C LYS A 154 -17.27 -3.54 -7.96
N ALA A 155 -16.18 -3.99 -8.56
CA ALA A 155 -16.22 -5.00 -9.63
C ALA A 155 -16.77 -6.35 -9.13
N GLU A 156 -16.49 -6.70 -7.88
CA GLU A 156 -17.01 -7.91 -7.21
C GLU A 156 -18.45 -7.74 -6.66
N GLY A 157 -19.08 -6.59 -6.90
CA GLY A 157 -20.47 -6.34 -6.53
C GLY A 157 -20.71 -6.03 -5.05
N LEU A 158 -19.72 -5.49 -4.35
CA LEU A 158 -19.87 -5.05 -2.97
C LEU A 158 -20.43 -3.63 -2.90
N ARG A 159 -21.07 -3.33 -1.77
CA ARG A 159 -21.24 -1.97 -1.30
C ARG A 159 -19.93 -1.49 -0.70
N VAL A 160 -19.39 -0.37 -1.17
CA VAL A 160 -18.08 0.15 -0.75
C VAL A 160 -18.22 1.48 -0.04
N VAL A 161 -17.77 1.52 1.22
CA VAL A 161 -17.68 2.75 2.02
C VAL A 161 -16.22 3.04 2.32
N GLY A 162 -15.76 4.24 1.95
CA GLY A 162 -14.40 4.69 2.18
C GLY A 162 -14.27 5.63 3.36
N CYS A 163 -13.05 5.71 3.93
CA CYS A 163 -12.70 6.72 4.92
C CYS A 163 -11.42 7.45 4.50
N ALA A 164 -11.46 8.79 4.45
CA ALA A 164 -10.36 9.64 4.00
C ALA A 164 -10.21 10.89 4.87
N GLY A 165 -9.11 11.65 4.67
CA GLY A 165 -8.73 12.76 5.55
C GLY A 165 -9.23 14.14 5.11
N SER A 166 -10.05 14.24 4.08
CA SER A 166 -10.68 15.51 3.67
C SER A 166 -11.95 15.27 2.87
N ASP A 167 -12.85 16.25 2.89
CA ASP A 167 -14.09 16.22 2.12
C ASP A 167 -13.84 16.19 0.60
N GLU A 168 -12.75 16.80 0.14
CA GLU A 168 -12.34 16.73 -1.26
C GLU A 168 -12.02 15.29 -1.66
N LYS A 169 -11.23 14.59 -0.87
CA LYS A 169 -10.90 13.18 -1.10
C LYS A 169 -12.15 12.29 -1.03
N CYS A 170 -13.06 12.56 -0.11
CA CYS A 170 -14.32 11.82 -0.02
C CYS A 170 -15.16 12.00 -1.29
N ARG A 171 -15.35 13.25 -1.76
CA ARG A 171 -16.05 13.51 -3.02
C ARG A 171 -15.40 12.84 -4.22
N TRP A 172 -14.07 12.87 -4.30
CA TRP A 172 -13.33 12.21 -5.37
C TRP A 172 -13.54 10.70 -5.39
N LEU A 173 -13.52 10.04 -4.22
CA LEU A 173 -13.81 8.62 -4.10
C LEU A 173 -15.21 8.26 -4.61
N GLU A 174 -16.21 9.09 -4.31
CA GLU A 174 -17.60 8.86 -4.72
C GLU A 174 -17.81 9.17 -6.21
N SER A 175 -17.34 10.34 -6.69
CA SER A 175 -17.63 10.81 -8.05
C SER A 175 -16.80 10.13 -9.13
N GLU A 176 -15.52 9.81 -8.85
CA GLU A 176 -14.58 9.32 -9.86
C GLU A 176 -14.29 7.82 -9.71
N LEU A 177 -14.30 7.29 -8.48
CA LEU A 177 -13.90 5.90 -8.23
C LEU A 177 -15.07 4.97 -7.88
N GLY A 178 -16.31 5.50 -7.87
CA GLY A 178 -17.53 4.70 -7.73
C GLY A 178 -17.76 4.13 -6.33
N PHE A 179 -17.15 4.71 -5.29
CA PHE A 179 -17.50 4.38 -3.92
C PHE A 179 -18.95 4.77 -3.64
N ASP A 180 -19.70 3.95 -2.92
CA ASP A 180 -21.09 4.24 -2.60
C ASP A 180 -21.21 5.38 -1.59
N GLN A 181 -20.25 5.49 -0.67
CA GLN A 181 -20.09 6.62 0.26
C GLN A 181 -18.63 6.76 0.70
N ALA A 182 -18.24 7.96 1.08
CA ALA A 182 -16.98 8.23 1.73
C ALA A 182 -17.15 9.18 2.93
N ILE A 183 -16.36 8.96 3.98
CA ILE A 183 -16.50 9.67 5.27
C ILE A 183 -15.16 10.34 5.59
N ASN A 184 -15.22 11.60 5.97
CA ASN A 184 -14.07 12.30 6.49
C ASN A 184 -13.85 11.93 7.96
N TYR A 185 -12.70 11.28 8.26
CA TYR A 185 -12.42 10.85 9.64
C TYR A 185 -12.12 12.01 10.61
N HIS A 186 -12.01 13.23 10.13
CA HIS A 186 -11.94 14.44 10.96
C HIS A 186 -13.30 15.01 11.34
N SER A 187 -14.41 14.38 10.92
CA SER A 187 -15.75 14.81 11.30
C SER A 187 -15.97 14.71 12.81
N ASP A 188 -16.56 15.75 13.41
CA ASP A 188 -16.97 15.75 14.80
C ASP A 188 -18.07 14.70 15.11
N ASN A 189 -18.79 14.25 14.08
CA ASN A 189 -19.88 13.27 14.16
C ASN A 189 -19.50 11.90 13.57
N LEU A 190 -18.23 11.55 13.49
CA LEU A 190 -17.71 10.37 12.81
C LEU A 190 -18.48 9.08 13.14
N SER A 191 -18.81 8.85 14.43
CA SER A 191 -19.54 7.64 14.84
C SER A 191 -20.95 7.57 14.26
N ALA A 192 -21.65 8.71 14.18
CA ALA A 192 -22.99 8.79 13.61
C ALA A 192 -22.96 8.65 12.08
N GLU A 193 -21.97 9.25 11.43
CA GLU A 193 -21.78 9.16 9.98
C GLU A 193 -21.44 7.73 9.54
N LEU A 194 -20.54 7.05 10.26
CA LEU A 194 -20.27 5.62 10.05
C LEU A 194 -21.54 4.77 10.23
N ALA A 195 -22.38 5.12 11.22
CA ALA A 195 -23.64 4.44 11.43
C ALA A 195 -24.61 4.62 10.26
N ALA A 196 -24.73 5.83 9.76
CA ALA A 196 -25.60 6.18 8.65
C ALA A 196 -25.13 5.59 7.32
N ALA A 197 -23.81 5.58 7.09
CA ALA A 197 -23.22 5.04 5.87
C ALA A 197 -23.32 3.51 5.78
N MET A 198 -23.30 2.82 6.91
CA MET A 198 -23.34 1.36 7.00
C MET A 198 -24.44 0.90 7.98
N PRO A 199 -25.73 1.13 7.63
CA PRO A 199 -26.86 0.80 8.53
C PRO A 199 -26.92 -0.70 8.83
N ASP A 200 -26.54 -1.55 7.86
CA ASP A 200 -26.55 -3.01 7.99
C ASP A 200 -25.23 -3.58 8.54
N GLY A 201 -24.29 -2.71 8.93
CA GLY A 201 -22.99 -3.10 9.46
C GLY A 201 -21.90 -3.34 8.39
N ILE A 202 -20.80 -3.95 8.82
CA ILE A 202 -19.59 -4.18 7.99
C ILE A 202 -19.32 -5.67 7.90
N ASP A 203 -19.22 -6.20 6.70
CA ASP A 203 -18.88 -7.62 6.44
C ASP A 203 -17.38 -7.82 6.25
N VAL A 204 -16.75 -6.90 5.49
CA VAL A 204 -15.30 -6.86 5.29
C VAL A 204 -14.76 -5.50 5.69
N PHE A 205 -13.79 -5.49 6.57
CA PHE A 205 -13.07 -4.27 6.95
C PHE A 205 -11.63 -4.37 6.46
N PHE A 206 -11.27 -3.52 5.50
CA PHE A 206 -9.89 -3.41 5.00
C PHE A 206 -9.20 -2.25 5.73
N GLU A 207 -8.31 -2.61 6.64
CA GLU A 207 -7.69 -1.68 7.57
C GLU A 207 -6.29 -1.28 7.11
N ASN A 208 -6.09 0.03 6.87
CA ASN A 208 -4.82 0.64 6.50
C ASN A 208 -4.30 1.64 7.53
N THR A 209 -5.11 2.09 8.49
CA THR A 209 -4.78 3.30 9.24
C THR A 209 -4.64 3.14 10.75
N GLY A 210 -5.43 2.30 11.40
CA GLY A 210 -5.51 2.26 12.86
C GLY A 210 -6.28 3.45 13.47
N GLY A 211 -6.00 3.73 14.74
CA GLY A 211 -6.56 4.86 15.45
C GLY A 211 -8.05 4.74 15.81
N PRO A 212 -8.74 5.86 16.11
CA PRO A 212 -10.14 5.85 16.58
C PRO A 212 -11.13 5.23 15.59
N VAL A 213 -10.89 5.41 14.28
CA VAL A 213 -11.75 4.85 13.21
C VAL A 213 -11.78 3.33 13.27
N GLN A 214 -10.64 2.70 13.54
CA GLN A 214 -10.54 1.25 13.67
C GLN A 214 -11.50 0.70 14.75
N LEU A 215 -11.53 1.32 15.92
CA LEU A 215 -12.38 0.88 17.01
C LEU A 215 -13.87 1.07 16.68
N LEU A 216 -14.23 2.18 16.05
CA LEU A 216 -15.61 2.45 15.62
C LEU A 216 -16.07 1.44 14.55
N ALA A 217 -15.20 1.12 13.60
CA ALA A 217 -15.48 0.10 12.58
C ALA A 217 -15.62 -1.29 13.20
N TYR A 218 -14.71 -1.66 14.12
CA TYR A 218 -14.78 -2.93 14.85
C TYR A 218 -16.13 -3.15 15.56
N GLU A 219 -16.66 -2.09 16.19
CA GLU A 219 -17.96 -2.14 16.86
C GLU A 219 -19.15 -2.34 15.89
N ARG A 220 -18.94 -2.10 14.60
CA ARG A 220 -19.98 -2.24 13.56
C ARG A 220 -19.86 -3.54 12.75
N MET A 221 -18.86 -4.37 13.05
CA MET A 221 -18.67 -5.63 12.33
C MET A 221 -19.87 -6.56 12.44
N ASN A 222 -20.25 -7.13 11.33
CA ASN A 222 -21.28 -8.16 11.23
C ASN A 222 -20.78 -9.51 11.80
N THR A 223 -21.72 -10.41 12.03
CA THR A 223 -21.41 -11.79 12.41
C THR A 223 -20.67 -12.47 11.26
N PHE A 224 -19.53 -13.15 11.56
CA PHE A 224 -18.60 -13.72 10.62
C PHE A 224 -17.87 -12.67 9.75
N GLY A 225 -17.85 -11.42 10.20
CA GLY A 225 -17.07 -10.37 9.55
C GLY A 225 -15.57 -10.69 9.51
N ARG A 226 -14.90 -10.13 8.51
CA ARG A 226 -13.45 -10.31 8.29
C ARG A 226 -12.76 -8.97 8.35
N ILE A 227 -11.69 -8.88 9.13
CA ILE A 227 -10.84 -7.69 9.25
C ILE A 227 -9.49 -8.04 8.65
N VAL A 228 -9.17 -7.38 7.55
CA VAL A 228 -7.90 -7.49 6.83
C VAL A 228 -6.99 -6.39 7.36
N VAL A 229 -5.98 -6.75 8.13
CA VAL A 229 -5.02 -5.78 8.68
C VAL A 229 -3.85 -5.64 7.72
N CYS A 230 -3.94 -4.62 6.88
CA CYS A 230 -2.93 -4.29 5.87
C CYS A 230 -1.88 -3.32 6.42
N GLY A 231 -2.30 -2.32 7.19
CA GLY A 231 -1.41 -1.33 7.77
C GLY A 231 -2.07 -0.53 8.90
N LEU A 232 -1.25 0.12 9.72
CA LEU A 232 -1.66 0.92 10.86
C LEU A 232 -0.90 2.25 10.87
N ILE A 233 -0.99 3.03 9.78
CA ILE A 233 -0.13 4.20 9.56
C ILE A 233 -0.24 5.25 10.68
N ALA A 234 -1.40 5.37 11.34
CA ALA A 234 -1.59 6.27 12.48
C ALA A 234 -0.74 5.85 13.70
N ASP A 235 -0.46 4.56 13.81
CA ASP A 235 0.28 4.00 14.95
C ASP A 235 1.79 3.92 14.71
N TYR A 236 2.26 4.00 13.45
CA TYR A 236 3.70 3.90 13.11
C TYR A 236 4.57 4.98 13.78
N SER A 237 3.99 6.10 14.19
CA SER A 237 4.69 7.18 14.93
C SER A 237 4.40 7.16 16.42
N SER A 238 3.51 6.31 16.89
CA SER A 238 3.11 6.27 18.29
C SER A 238 4.18 5.62 19.16
N ALA A 239 4.45 6.24 20.30
CA ALA A 239 5.32 5.65 21.33
C ALA A 239 4.64 4.53 22.13
N GLN A 240 3.33 4.43 22.04
CA GLN A 240 2.53 3.41 22.72
C GLN A 240 1.54 2.79 21.71
N PRO A 241 1.38 1.46 21.72
CA PRO A 241 0.37 0.82 20.88
C PRO A 241 -1.02 1.33 21.25
N ALA A 242 -1.88 1.48 20.24
CA ALA A 242 -3.29 1.79 20.46
C ALA A 242 -3.96 0.68 21.30
N PRO A 243 -4.98 1.02 22.12
CA PRO A 243 -5.74 0.01 22.83
C PRO A 243 -6.40 -0.95 21.82
N GLY A 244 -6.23 -2.25 22.06
CA GLY A 244 -6.82 -3.27 21.20
C GLY A 244 -8.34 -3.36 21.32
N PRO A 245 -8.98 -4.02 20.35
CA PRO A 245 -10.43 -4.25 20.37
C PRO A 245 -10.84 -5.25 21.47
N SER A 246 -12.13 -5.23 21.83
CA SER A 246 -12.68 -6.18 22.80
C SER A 246 -12.69 -7.62 22.27
N TRP A 247 -11.88 -8.51 22.84
CA TRP A 247 -11.87 -9.94 22.50
C TRP A 247 -13.22 -10.63 22.69
N LEU A 248 -14.04 -10.17 23.66
CA LEU A 248 -15.38 -10.71 23.86
C LEU A 248 -16.28 -10.50 22.63
N ARG A 249 -16.14 -9.33 21.97
CA ARG A 249 -16.88 -9.06 20.75
C ARG A 249 -16.47 -9.98 19.60
N MET A 250 -15.18 -10.29 19.49
CA MET A 250 -14.66 -11.25 18.52
C MET A 250 -15.37 -12.61 18.65
N ILE A 251 -15.52 -13.10 19.89
CA ILE A 251 -16.27 -14.36 20.16
C ILE A 251 -17.75 -14.21 19.78
N LYS A 252 -18.40 -13.13 20.25
CA LYS A 252 -19.85 -12.91 20.03
C LYS A 252 -20.18 -12.81 18.54
N LYS A 253 -19.31 -12.20 17.75
CA LYS A 253 -19.49 -12.00 16.30
C LYS A 253 -18.76 -13.04 15.45
N ARG A 254 -17.98 -13.97 16.06
CA ARG A 254 -17.14 -14.96 15.35
C ARG A 254 -16.31 -14.32 14.27
N LEU A 255 -15.64 -13.18 14.62
CA LEU A 255 -14.82 -12.41 13.68
C LEU A 255 -13.55 -13.16 13.32
N THR A 256 -13.08 -12.94 12.09
CA THR A 256 -11.73 -13.26 11.67
C THR A 256 -10.93 -11.96 11.57
N ILE A 257 -9.75 -11.92 12.20
CA ILE A 257 -8.79 -10.81 12.08
C ILE A 257 -7.50 -11.42 11.56
N GLN A 258 -7.02 -10.94 10.43
CA GLN A 258 -5.82 -11.48 9.80
C GLN A 258 -4.94 -10.36 9.25
N GLY A 259 -3.66 -10.35 9.66
CA GLY A 259 -2.60 -9.58 9.05
C GLY A 259 -1.94 -10.36 7.91
N PHE A 260 -1.26 -9.65 7.01
CA PHE A 260 -0.45 -10.23 5.94
C PHE A 260 0.68 -9.29 5.56
N ALA A 261 1.72 -9.85 4.95
CA ALA A 261 2.83 -9.10 4.39
C ALA A 261 3.12 -9.61 2.97
N MET A 262 3.28 -8.71 2.01
CA MET A 262 3.50 -9.09 0.60
C MET A 262 4.78 -9.88 0.33
N PRO A 263 5.91 -9.66 1.04
CA PRO A 263 7.09 -10.50 0.87
C PRO A 263 6.83 -12.01 0.99
N ASP A 264 5.86 -12.42 1.79
CA ASP A 264 5.48 -13.83 1.96
C ASP A 264 4.79 -14.44 0.71
N HIS A 265 4.48 -13.59 -0.28
CA HIS A 265 3.70 -13.95 -1.46
C HIS A 265 4.36 -13.54 -2.79
N TRP A 266 5.66 -13.15 -2.78
CA TRP A 266 6.38 -12.77 -4.00
C TRP A 266 6.43 -13.87 -5.06
N ASP A 267 6.48 -15.13 -4.64
CA ASP A 267 6.45 -16.29 -5.52
C ASP A 267 5.16 -16.40 -6.33
N LYS A 268 4.09 -15.78 -5.87
CA LYS A 268 2.77 -15.74 -6.52
C LYS A 268 2.47 -14.42 -7.22
N SER A 269 3.42 -13.51 -7.31
CA SER A 269 3.22 -12.18 -7.90
C SER A 269 2.71 -12.20 -9.34
N ALA A 270 3.00 -13.25 -10.10
CA ALA A 270 2.51 -13.43 -11.46
C ALA A 270 1.03 -13.87 -11.53
N GLU A 271 0.44 -14.31 -10.41
CA GLU A 271 -0.96 -14.74 -10.29
C GLU A 271 -1.86 -13.65 -9.69
N LEU A 272 -1.24 -12.64 -9.07
CA LEU A 272 -1.87 -11.50 -8.45
C LEU A 272 -1.95 -10.30 -9.41
#